data_a78eaab60ecc00b23bde7e848e3a2766
#
_entry.id   a78eaab60ecc00b23bde7e848e3a2766
#
_cell.length_a   1.000
_cell.length_b   1.000
_cell.length_c   1.000
_cell.angle_alpha   90.00
_cell.angle_beta   90.00
_cell.angle_gamma   90.00
#
_symmetry.space_group_name_H-M   'P 1'
#
loop_
_entity.id
_entity.type
_entity.pdbx_description
1 polymer ?
#
loop_
_entity_poly.entity_id
_entity_poly.type
_entity_poly.pdbx_seq_one_letter_code
_entity_poly.pdbx_strand_id
1 'polypeptide(L)'
;MTNLSRWRGQTRLRRRLRAALAASACLLSSTALTACGPEAEEKADTPSGLPVPRWVSVRGSPASMRAGPGLDYPILWRFERSGVPLQVITETREWRKVCGPDGSIAWIHRSLTSGRRRAMALQAVPILSEPEAGSDIRAQLAARGFVSLEGCEGGWCEVSAGDSRGWVPETALFGAQEAAVCRPEATATAGALRVAPGG
;
A
#
# COMPACT_ATOMS: atom_id res chain seq x y z
N MET A 1 37.75 46.03 -28.36
CA MET A 1 36.93 47.06 -28.95
C MET A 1 35.55 46.85 -28.38
N THR A 2 35.29 47.50 -27.22
CA THR A 2 34.39 48.64 -27.03
C THR A 2 32.94 48.33 -27.49
N ASN A 3 31.88 48.37 -26.65
CA ASN A 3 31.45 49.51 -25.88
C ASN A 3 30.37 49.19 -24.85
N LEU A 4 30.51 49.77 -23.70
CA LEU A 4 29.52 49.99 -22.66
C LEU A 4 28.46 51.05 -23.08
N SER A 5 27.22 50.92 -22.59
CA SER A 5 26.40 52.07 -22.11
C SER A 5 25.09 51.52 -21.52
N ARG A 6 24.87 51.41 -20.29
CA ARG A 6 24.56 52.37 -19.25
C ARG A 6 23.45 53.37 -19.67
N TRP A 7 22.21 53.11 -19.17
CA TRP A 7 21.28 54.21 -18.93
C TRP A 7 20.64 54.05 -17.53
N ARG A 8 20.95 55.04 -16.70
CA ARG A 8 20.23 55.40 -15.48
C ARG A 8 19.24 56.50 -15.84
N GLY A 9 18.10 56.51 -15.18
CA GLY A 9 17.15 57.62 -15.26
C GLY A 9 16.16 57.54 -14.13
N GLN A 10 16.49 58.23 -13.05
CA GLN A 10 15.58 58.60 -11.97
C GLN A 10 14.57 59.61 -12.49
N THR A 11 13.36 59.63 -11.93
CA THR A 11 12.80 60.91 -11.40
C THR A 11 11.65 60.62 -10.43
N ARG A 12 11.81 61.20 -9.27
CA ARG A 12 10.79 61.43 -8.24
C ARG A 12 9.87 62.57 -8.71
N LEU A 13 8.63 62.63 -8.29
CA LEU A 13 7.98 63.81 -7.68
C LEU A 13 6.53 63.48 -7.27
N ARG A 14 6.25 63.40 -5.97
CA ARG A 14 5.48 64.30 -5.10
C ARG A 14 4.19 64.92 -5.67
N ARG A 15 3.06 64.67 -5.00
CA ARG A 15 2.11 65.64 -4.38
C ARG A 15 0.91 64.85 -3.82
N ARG A 16 0.78 64.73 -2.53
CA ARG A 16 0.06 65.61 -1.53
C ARG A 16 -1.47 65.63 -1.70
N LEU A 17 -2.11 65.14 -0.65
CA LEU A 17 -3.32 65.54 0.09
C LEU A 17 -4.66 65.68 -0.67
N ARG A 18 -5.61 64.86 -0.22
CA ARG A 18 -6.83 65.39 0.42
C ARG A 18 -7.56 64.30 1.20
N ALA A 19 -7.84 64.59 2.44
CA ALA A 19 -8.64 63.81 3.36
C ALA A 19 -10.13 63.91 2.94
N ALA A 20 -10.84 62.79 3.05
CA ALA A 20 -12.27 62.78 3.23
C ALA A 20 -12.65 61.58 4.10
N LEU A 21 -13.16 61.89 5.29
CA LEU A 21 -13.79 61.00 6.23
C LEU A 21 -15.04 60.38 5.58
N ALA A 22 -15.16 59.03 5.63
CA ALA A 22 -16.45 58.38 5.63
C ALA A 22 -16.35 57.18 6.56
N ALA A 23 -17.00 57.29 7.68
CA ALA A 23 -17.27 56.20 8.59
C ALA A 23 -18.20 55.19 7.90
N SER A 24 -17.85 53.91 7.88
CA SER A 24 -18.87 52.87 7.73
C SER A 24 -18.38 51.52 8.24
N ALA A 25 -19.07 51.06 9.25
CA ALA A 25 -19.37 49.68 9.63
C ALA A 25 -18.24 48.63 9.57
N CYS A 26 -17.64 48.37 10.72
CA CYS A 26 -17.02 47.08 11.06
C CYS A 26 -18.03 45.94 10.92
N LEU A 27 -17.98 45.22 9.82
CA LEU A 27 -18.49 43.85 9.74
C LEU A 27 -17.37 42.97 10.23
N LEU A 28 -17.50 42.50 11.46
CA LEU A 28 -16.69 41.44 12.08
C LEU A 28 -16.97 40.15 11.34
N SER A 29 -16.23 39.88 10.27
CA SER A 29 -16.16 38.56 9.68
C SER A 29 -15.28 37.71 10.59
N SER A 30 -15.93 36.95 11.47
CA SER A 30 -15.31 35.88 12.23
C SER A 30 -14.90 34.80 11.24
N THR A 31 -13.66 34.85 10.76
CA THR A 31 -13.01 33.71 10.11
C THR A 31 -12.79 32.66 11.18
N ALA A 32 -13.67 31.67 11.22
CA ALA A 32 -13.43 30.42 11.95
C ALA A 32 -12.18 29.79 11.33
N LEU A 33 -11.04 29.90 12.01
CA LEU A 33 -9.90 29.04 11.77
C LEU A 33 -10.36 27.62 12.13
N THR A 34 -10.73 26.85 11.12
CA THR A 34 -10.86 25.39 11.26
C THR A 34 -9.44 24.88 11.52
N ALA A 35 -9.12 24.65 12.78
CA ALA A 35 -7.92 23.95 13.17
C ALA A 35 -8.02 22.55 12.59
N CYS A 36 -7.26 22.24 11.51
CA CYS A 36 -6.92 20.89 11.13
C CYS A 36 -6.04 20.32 12.26
N GLY A 37 -6.69 19.81 13.31
CA GLY A 37 -6.03 18.90 14.23
C GLY A 37 -5.66 17.61 13.48
N PRO A 38 -4.59 16.90 13.88
CA PRO A 38 -4.32 15.60 13.32
C PRO A 38 -5.56 14.73 13.54
N GLU A 39 -6.13 14.24 12.47
CA GLU A 39 -7.20 13.26 12.50
C GLU A 39 -6.65 12.06 13.27
N ALA A 40 -7.20 11.79 14.45
CA ALA A 40 -6.84 10.62 15.23
C ALA A 40 -7.19 9.42 14.36
N GLU A 41 -6.17 8.65 13.93
CA GLU A 41 -6.38 7.39 13.22
C GLU A 41 -7.32 6.54 14.06
N GLU A 42 -8.54 6.39 13.59
CA GLU A 42 -9.56 5.58 14.24
C GLU A 42 -9.06 4.13 14.23
N LYS A 43 -8.77 3.63 15.43
CA LYS A 43 -8.26 2.28 15.60
C LYS A 43 -9.27 1.30 15.02
N ALA A 44 -8.82 0.49 14.05
CA ALA A 44 -9.69 -0.49 13.41
C ALA A 44 -10.30 -1.46 14.42
N ASP A 45 -11.59 -1.78 14.26
CA ASP A 45 -12.32 -2.77 15.07
C ASP A 45 -11.89 -4.20 14.68
N THR A 46 -10.64 -4.52 15.01
CA THR A 46 -10.03 -5.84 14.81
C THR A 46 -9.27 -6.23 16.06
N PRO A 47 -9.08 -7.54 16.34
CA PRO A 47 -8.35 -8.01 17.52
C PRO A 47 -6.93 -7.47 17.68
N SER A 48 -6.27 -7.11 16.59
CA SER A 48 -4.95 -6.46 16.60
C SER A 48 -5.01 -4.93 16.65
N GLY A 49 -6.17 -4.34 16.40
CA GLY A 49 -6.36 -2.89 16.20
C GLY A 49 -5.77 -2.37 14.88
N LEU A 50 -5.41 -3.27 13.95
CA LEU A 50 -4.91 -2.92 12.62
C LEU A 50 -5.98 -3.20 11.56
N PRO A 51 -6.10 -2.36 10.52
CA PRO A 51 -7.11 -2.56 9.47
C PRO A 51 -6.91 -3.87 8.70
N VAL A 52 -7.98 -4.38 8.12
CA VAL A 52 -7.97 -5.44 7.14
C VAL A 52 -8.72 -4.96 5.89
N PRO A 53 -8.29 -5.32 4.67
CA PRO A 53 -7.14 -6.19 4.39
C PRO A 53 -5.81 -5.51 4.65
N ARG A 54 -4.79 -6.28 5.05
CA ARG A 54 -3.42 -5.79 5.20
C ARG A 54 -2.39 -6.84 4.86
N TRP A 55 -1.20 -6.41 4.51
CA TRP A 55 -0.10 -7.30 4.18
C TRP A 55 0.75 -7.68 5.40
N VAL A 56 1.12 -8.93 5.45
CA VAL A 56 2.11 -9.50 6.36
C VAL A 56 3.03 -10.43 5.58
N SER A 57 4.13 -10.85 6.17
CA SER A 57 4.98 -11.90 5.58
C SER A 57 5.21 -13.05 6.54
N VAL A 58 5.39 -14.25 6.02
CA VAL A 58 5.79 -15.42 6.81
C VAL A 58 7.12 -15.14 7.48
N ARG A 59 7.16 -15.26 8.83
CA ARG A 59 8.32 -14.92 9.64
C ARG A 59 9.34 -16.04 9.73
N GLY A 60 8.88 -17.26 9.86
CA GLY A 60 9.73 -18.44 10.07
C GLY A 60 9.33 -19.58 9.16
N SER A 61 10.13 -20.63 9.13
CA SER A 61 9.80 -21.87 8.42
C SER A 61 10.17 -23.09 9.26
N PRO A 62 9.41 -24.20 9.19
CA PRO A 62 8.16 -24.30 8.41
C PRO A 62 6.99 -23.55 9.07
N ALA A 63 6.11 -22.94 8.25
CA ALA A 63 4.92 -22.28 8.71
C ALA A 63 3.65 -23.02 8.29
N SER A 64 2.91 -23.56 9.26
CA SER A 64 1.72 -24.37 9.01
C SER A 64 0.51 -23.50 8.70
N MET A 65 -0.18 -23.84 7.62
CA MET A 65 -1.45 -23.29 7.19
C MET A 65 -2.56 -24.26 7.53
N ARG A 66 -3.60 -23.81 8.23
CA ARG A 66 -4.66 -24.66 8.77
C ARG A 66 -6.03 -24.31 8.20
N ALA A 67 -6.93 -25.28 8.27
CA ALA A 67 -8.33 -25.10 7.84
C ALA A 67 -9.13 -24.12 8.72
N GLY A 68 -8.69 -23.93 9.97
CA GLY A 68 -9.39 -23.07 10.95
C GLY A 68 -8.45 -22.45 11.98
N PRO A 69 -8.99 -21.55 12.83
CA PRO A 69 -8.24 -20.77 13.81
C PRO A 69 -7.96 -21.54 15.09
N GLY A 70 -7.18 -22.62 15.03
CA GLY A 70 -6.82 -23.44 16.17
C GLY A 70 -5.83 -24.56 15.81
N LEU A 71 -5.18 -25.11 16.82
CA LEU A 71 -4.24 -26.22 16.65
C LEU A 71 -4.96 -27.55 16.31
N ASP A 72 -6.23 -27.67 16.66
CA ASP A 72 -7.06 -28.85 16.41
C ASP A 72 -7.52 -28.95 14.94
N TYR A 73 -7.43 -27.83 14.21
CA TYR A 73 -7.74 -27.85 12.78
C TYR A 73 -6.62 -28.50 11.97
N PRO A 74 -6.96 -29.28 10.93
CA PRO A 74 -5.97 -29.97 10.11
C PRO A 74 -5.06 -28.97 9.41
N ILE A 75 -3.80 -29.37 9.24
CA ILE A 75 -2.85 -28.64 8.43
C ILE A 75 -3.16 -28.94 6.96
N LEU A 76 -3.39 -27.89 6.18
CA LEU A 76 -3.65 -27.99 4.75
C LEU A 76 -2.33 -28.10 3.97
N TRP A 77 -1.37 -27.20 4.32
CA TRP A 77 0.00 -27.20 3.77
C TRP A 77 0.96 -26.46 4.70
N ARG A 78 2.23 -26.42 4.32
CA ARG A 78 3.27 -25.64 5.03
C ARG A 78 4.06 -24.79 4.03
N PHE A 79 4.46 -23.61 4.47
CA PHE A 79 5.50 -22.85 3.80
C PHE A 79 6.86 -23.26 4.35
N GLU A 80 7.74 -23.74 3.48
CA GLU A 80 9.11 -24.13 3.82
C GLU A 80 10.10 -22.96 3.70
N ARG A 81 9.60 -21.79 3.35
CA ARG A 81 10.41 -20.56 3.21
C ARG A 81 9.75 -19.39 3.94
N SER A 82 10.58 -18.60 4.64
CA SER A 82 10.16 -17.32 5.19
C SER A 82 10.04 -16.25 4.10
N GLY A 83 9.36 -15.15 4.43
CA GLY A 83 9.24 -14.00 3.52
C GLY A 83 8.09 -14.08 2.52
N VAL A 84 7.31 -15.17 2.49
CA VAL A 84 6.12 -15.27 1.63
C VAL A 84 5.13 -14.17 2.02
N PRO A 85 4.74 -13.28 1.10
CA PRO A 85 3.72 -12.27 1.35
C PRO A 85 2.34 -12.94 1.46
N LEU A 86 1.56 -12.49 2.44
CA LEU A 86 0.20 -12.96 2.71
C LEU A 86 -0.68 -11.76 2.99
N GLN A 87 -1.90 -11.74 2.47
CA GLN A 87 -2.86 -10.71 2.81
C GLN A 87 -3.82 -11.21 3.90
N VAL A 88 -3.80 -10.55 5.06
CA VAL A 88 -4.76 -10.81 6.14
C VAL A 88 -6.12 -10.27 5.73
N ILE A 89 -7.12 -11.14 5.68
CA ILE A 89 -8.50 -10.80 5.31
C ILE A 89 -9.45 -10.75 6.50
N THR A 90 -9.12 -11.47 7.56
CA THR A 90 -9.75 -11.37 8.90
C THR A 90 -8.83 -11.99 9.93
N GLU A 91 -9.12 -11.77 11.21
CA GLU A 91 -8.29 -12.32 12.30
C GLU A 91 -9.09 -12.57 13.58
N THR A 92 -8.57 -13.46 14.39
CA THR A 92 -8.88 -13.60 15.81
C THR A 92 -7.70 -13.09 16.64
N ARG A 93 -7.77 -13.19 17.96
CA ARG A 93 -6.66 -12.78 18.83
C ARG A 93 -5.35 -13.49 18.49
N GLU A 94 -5.38 -14.79 18.17
CA GLU A 94 -4.21 -15.64 17.96
C GLU A 94 -3.99 -16.05 16.50
N TRP A 95 -5.01 -15.97 15.65
CA TRP A 95 -4.97 -16.50 14.30
C TRP A 95 -5.34 -15.45 13.25
N ARG A 96 -4.71 -15.55 12.08
CA ARG A 96 -4.97 -14.73 10.92
C ARG A 96 -5.48 -15.58 9.78
N LYS A 97 -6.65 -15.26 9.24
CA LYS A 97 -7.12 -15.81 7.99
C LYS A 97 -6.44 -15.04 6.88
N VAL A 98 -5.70 -15.73 6.05
CA VAL A 98 -4.83 -15.09 5.04
C VAL A 98 -5.07 -15.67 3.66
N CYS A 99 -4.79 -14.83 2.67
CA CYS A 99 -4.75 -15.18 1.27
C CYS A 99 -3.30 -15.27 0.80
N GLY A 100 -2.96 -16.35 0.12
CA GLY A 100 -1.64 -16.62 -0.45
C GLY A 100 -1.52 -16.18 -1.91
N PRO A 101 -0.29 -16.28 -2.47
CA PRO A 101 0.00 -15.84 -3.84
C PRO A 101 -0.64 -16.72 -4.92
N ASP A 102 -1.15 -17.87 -4.58
CA ASP A 102 -1.91 -18.81 -5.45
C ASP A 102 -3.42 -18.65 -5.29
N GLY A 103 -3.86 -17.64 -4.52
CA GLY A 103 -5.28 -17.42 -4.21
C GLY A 103 -5.82 -18.32 -3.10
N SER A 104 -5.00 -19.25 -2.55
CA SER A 104 -5.42 -20.11 -1.45
C SER A 104 -5.67 -19.32 -0.16
N ILE A 105 -6.70 -19.73 0.58
CA ILE A 105 -7.11 -19.11 1.83
C ILE A 105 -6.97 -20.13 2.96
N ALA A 106 -6.28 -19.76 4.03
CA ALA A 106 -6.12 -20.58 5.22
C ALA A 106 -5.83 -19.75 6.45
N TRP A 107 -5.70 -20.42 7.60
CA TRP A 107 -5.36 -19.79 8.86
C TRP A 107 -3.91 -20.05 9.23
N ILE A 108 -3.23 -18.98 9.69
CA ILE A 108 -1.87 -19.02 10.20
C ILE A 108 -1.84 -18.43 11.61
N HIS A 109 -1.04 -18.99 12.51
CA HIS A 109 -0.85 -18.40 13.82
C HIS A 109 -0.09 -17.09 13.72
N ARG A 110 -0.52 -16.05 14.46
CA ARG A 110 0.03 -14.70 14.36
C ARG A 110 1.55 -14.63 14.59
N SER A 111 2.11 -15.49 15.45
CA SER A 111 3.55 -15.52 15.74
C SER A 111 4.40 -15.94 14.53
N LEU A 112 3.81 -16.62 13.55
CA LEU A 112 4.47 -17.04 12.33
C LEU A 112 4.43 -15.97 11.22
N THR A 113 3.93 -14.78 11.54
CA THR A 113 3.85 -13.66 10.60
C THR A 113 4.53 -12.40 11.16
N SER A 114 5.00 -11.56 10.28
CA SER A 114 5.57 -10.25 10.61
C SER A 114 4.95 -9.15 9.74
N GLY A 115 4.96 -7.90 10.23
CA GLY A 115 4.52 -6.73 9.48
C GLY A 115 5.54 -6.24 8.43
N ARG A 116 6.65 -6.97 8.23
CA ARG A 116 7.62 -6.58 7.20
C ARG A 116 6.97 -6.67 5.83
N ARG A 117 7.01 -5.57 5.09
CA ARG A 117 6.49 -5.52 3.73
C ARG A 117 7.43 -6.30 2.81
N ARG A 118 6.90 -7.35 2.24
CA ARG A 118 7.58 -8.20 1.25
C ARG A 118 6.66 -8.36 0.05
N ALA A 119 7.28 -8.52 -1.12
CA ALA A 119 6.56 -8.86 -2.33
C ALA A 119 7.21 -10.07 -3.00
N MET A 120 6.45 -10.74 -3.84
CA MET A 120 6.91 -11.88 -4.65
C MET A 120 6.70 -11.55 -6.13
N ALA A 121 7.74 -11.77 -6.93
CA ALA A 121 7.61 -11.64 -8.37
C ALA A 121 6.67 -12.71 -8.95
N LEU A 122 5.66 -12.29 -9.69
CA LEU A 122 4.73 -13.19 -10.38
C LEU A 122 5.39 -13.90 -11.55
N GLN A 123 6.34 -13.23 -12.19
CA GLN A 123 7.17 -13.73 -13.28
C GLN A 123 8.59 -13.18 -13.16
N ALA A 124 9.52 -13.66 -13.98
CA ALA A 124 10.84 -13.05 -14.02
C ALA A 124 10.73 -11.60 -14.53
N VAL A 125 11.36 -10.66 -13.81
CA VAL A 125 11.26 -9.23 -14.09
C VAL A 125 12.57 -8.52 -13.74
N PRO A 126 13.03 -7.53 -14.53
CA PRO A 126 14.17 -6.73 -14.18
C PRO A 126 13.86 -5.78 -13.01
N ILE A 127 14.86 -5.56 -12.17
CA ILE A 127 14.90 -4.45 -11.22
C ILE A 127 15.60 -3.29 -11.95
N LEU A 128 14.88 -2.21 -12.18
CA LEU A 128 15.33 -1.06 -12.96
C LEU A 128 15.96 0.02 -12.07
N SER A 129 16.77 0.89 -12.65
CA SER A 129 17.39 2.01 -11.95
C SER A 129 16.40 3.12 -11.61
N GLU A 130 15.42 3.34 -12.46
CA GLU A 130 14.40 4.38 -12.36
C GLU A 130 13.00 3.79 -12.57
N PRO A 131 11.92 4.45 -12.08
CA PRO A 131 10.54 4.01 -12.27
C PRO A 131 10.03 4.31 -13.69
N GLU A 132 10.78 3.86 -14.68
CA GLU A 132 10.50 4.10 -16.10
C GLU A 132 10.89 2.88 -16.94
N ALA A 133 10.02 2.53 -17.88
CA ALA A 133 10.30 1.44 -18.81
C ALA A 133 11.49 1.81 -19.73
N GLY A 134 12.47 0.88 -19.78
CA GLY A 134 13.67 1.09 -20.60
C GLY A 134 14.85 1.71 -19.85
N SER A 135 14.72 2.05 -18.57
CA SER A 135 15.86 2.45 -17.76
C SER A 135 16.83 1.28 -17.52
N ASP A 136 18.01 1.56 -17.03
CA ASP A 136 19.08 0.58 -16.83
C ASP A 136 18.66 -0.55 -15.89
N ILE A 137 19.05 -1.77 -16.22
CA ILE A 137 18.79 -2.95 -15.40
C ILE A 137 19.88 -3.08 -14.35
N ARG A 138 19.50 -3.06 -13.07
CA ARG A 138 20.39 -3.29 -11.93
C ARG A 138 20.52 -4.75 -11.55
N ALA A 139 19.44 -5.50 -11.67
CA ALA A 139 19.40 -6.93 -11.37
C ALA A 139 18.22 -7.61 -12.07
N GLN A 140 18.24 -8.95 -12.08
CA GLN A 140 17.12 -9.77 -12.53
C GLN A 140 16.49 -10.46 -11.33
N LEU A 141 15.19 -10.28 -11.17
CA LEU A 141 14.38 -10.97 -10.18
C LEU A 141 13.72 -12.19 -10.84
N ALA A 142 14.05 -13.37 -10.35
CA ALA A 142 13.45 -14.60 -10.87
C ALA A 142 11.95 -14.68 -10.50
N ALA A 143 11.19 -15.41 -11.28
CA ALA A 143 9.81 -15.74 -10.94
C ALA A 143 9.74 -16.38 -9.54
N ARG A 144 8.76 -16.00 -8.73
CA ARG A 144 8.60 -16.39 -7.31
C ARG A 144 9.75 -15.96 -6.41
N GLY A 145 10.64 -15.07 -6.87
CA GLY A 145 11.64 -14.39 -6.06
C GLY A 145 11.02 -13.42 -5.08
N PHE A 146 11.58 -13.30 -3.88
CA PHE A 146 11.09 -12.41 -2.83
C PHE A 146 11.96 -11.15 -2.73
N VAL A 147 11.30 -10.02 -2.57
CA VAL A 147 11.95 -8.73 -2.35
C VAL A 147 11.39 -8.06 -1.10
N SER A 148 12.15 -7.19 -0.47
CA SER A 148 11.61 -6.21 0.45
C SER A 148 10.94 -5.10 -0.35
N LEU A 149 9.76 -4.67 0.09
CA LEU A 149 8.99 -3.61 -0.53
C LEU A 149 9.18 -2.34 0.31
N GLU A 150 9.75 -1.30 -0.29
CA GLU A 150 10.00 -0.02 0.38
C GLU A 150 8.79 0.92 0.22
N GLY A 151 8.19 0.95 -0.96
CA GLY A 151 6.99 1.73 -1.28
C GLY A 151 6.58 1.56 -2.73
N CYS A 152 5.36 2.00 -3.06
CA CYS A 152 4.87 2.02 -4.45
C CYS A 152 4.27 3.40 -4.76
N GLU A 153 4.56 3.91 -5.95
CA GLU A 153 4.04 5.17 -6.46
C GLU A 153 3.98 5.13 -7.98
N GLY A 154 2.92 5.69 -8.57
CA GLY A 154 2.79 5.80 -10.03
C GLY A 154 2.82 4.47 -10.79
N GLY A 155 2.43 3.35 -10.15
CA GLY A 155 2.45 2.01 -10.75
C GLY A 155 3.80 1.31 -10.69
N TRP A 156 4.78 1.88 -9.98
CA TRP A 156 6.10 1.34 -9.74
C TRP A 156 6.35 1.13 -8.26
N CYS A 157 7.07 0.08 -7.92
CA CYS A 157 7.45 -0.21 -6.55
C CYS A 157 8.96 -0.20 -6.39
N GLU A 158 9.44 0.53 -5.39
CA GLU A 158 10.82 0.46 -4.97
C GLU A 158 11.04 -0.80 -4.14
N VAL A 159 12.00 -1.61 -4.56
CA VAL A 159 12.29 -2.92 -3.96
C VAL A 159 13.76 -3.09 -3.66
N SER A 160 14.06 -3.95 -2.68
CA SER A 160 15.42 -4.40 -2.42
C SER A 160 15.50 -5.93 -2.40
N ALA A 161 16.55 -6.46 -3.05
CA ALA A 161 16.86 -7.89 -3.16
C ALA A 161 18.37 -8.12 -2.96
N GLY A 162 18.77 -8.58 -1.78
CA GLY A 162 20.17 -8.59 -1.41
C GLY A 162 20.76 -7.18 -1.43
N ASP A 163 21.86 -6.99 -2.16
CA ASP A 163 22.53 -5.69 -2.30
C ASP A 163 21.95 -4.82 -3.43
N SER A 164 21.01 -5.34 -4.19
CA SER A 164 20.37 -4.63 -5.29
C SER A 164 19.14 -3.90 -4.83
N ARG A 165 19.00 -2.63 -5.20
CA ARG A 165 17.83 -1.78 -4.97
C ARG A 165 17.42 -1.11 -6.28
N GLY A 166 16.12 -0.99 -6.51
CA GLY A 166 15.59 -0.34 -7.71
C GLY A 166 14.10 -0.55 -7.84
N TRP A 167 13.59 -0.42 -9.04
CA TRP A 167 12.18 -0.30 -9.35
C TRP A 167 11.65 -1.47 -10.16
N VAL A 168 10.45 -1.92 -9.80
CA VAL A 168 9.72 -3.00 -10.48
C VAL A 168 8.28 -2.54 -10.69
N PRO A 169 7.66 -2.82 -11.85
CA PRO A 169 6.24 -2.53 -12.03
C PRO A 169 5.38 -3.21 -10.95
N GLU A 170 4.45 -2.47 -10.35
CA GLU A 170 3.56 -2.98 -9.31
C GLU A 170 2.79 -4.23 -9.77
N THR A 171 2.37 -4.24 -11.04
CA THR A 171 1.62 -5.36 -11.65
C THR A 171 2.42 -6.66 -11.74
N ALA A 172 3.75 -6.60 -11.67
CA ALA A 172 4.61 -7.78 -11.67
C ALA A 172 4.81 -8.38 -10.27
N LEU A 173 4.26 -7.77 -9.23
CA LEU A 173 4.46 -8.15 -7.83
C LEU A 173 3.14 -8.60 -7.18
N PHE A 174 3.19 -9.68 -6.41
CA PHE A 174 2.18 -10.02 -5.40
C PHE A 174 2.66 -9.50 -4.05
N GLY A 175 1.80 -8.77 -3.34
CA GLY A 175 2.15 -8.15 -2.06
C GLY A 175 2.33 -6.64 -2.12
N ALA A 176 2.26 -6.05 -3.32
CA ALA A 176 2.35 -4.60 -3.56
C ALA A 176 0.98 -3.90 -3.45
N GLN A 177 -0.09 -4.55 -3.86
CA GLN A 177 -1.43 -4.00 -3.98
C GLN A 177 -1.99 -3.53 -2.63
N GLU A 178 -2.69 -2.39 -2.62
CA GLU A 178 -3.43 -1.92 -1.45
C GLU A 178 -4.81 -2.59 -1.35
N ALA A 179 -5.43 -2.88 -2.48
CA ALA A 179 -6.74 -3.51 -2.53
C ALA A 179 -6.72 -4.98 -2.07
N ALA A 180 -7.89 -5.50 -1.70
CA ALA A 180 -8.05 -6.92 -1.39
C ALA A 180 -7.79 -7.77 -2.65
N VAL A 181 -6.76 -8.62 -2.58
CA VAL A 181 -6.40 -9.54 -3.67
C VAL A 181 -7.24 -10.82 -3.64
N CYS A 182 -7.73 -11.21 -2.45
CA CYS A 182 -8.69 -12.30 -2.30
C CYS A 182 -9.95 -11.77 -1.62
N ARG A 183 -11.07 -11.92 -2.27
CA ARG A 183 -12.36 -11.68 -1.64
C ARG A 183 -12.70 -12.89 -0.77
N PRO A 184 -13.11 -12.71 0.50
CA PRO A 184 -13.50 -13.81 1.37
C PRO A 184 -14.77 -14.55 0.88
N GLU A 185 -15.46 -14.01 -0.08
CA GLU A 185 -16.65 -14.57 -0.70
C GLU A 185 -16.64 -14.38 -2.22
N ALA A 186 -16.30 -15.44 -2.98
CA ALA A 186 -17.29 -16.10 -3.76
C ALA A 186 -17.51 -17.48 -3.12
N THR A 187 -18.18 -17.54 -1.98
CA THR A 187 -18.86 -18.79 -1.62
C THR A 187 -19.73 -19.10 -2.82
N ALA A 188 -19.35 -20.13 -3.56
CA ALA A 188 -20.14 -20.70 -4.62
C ALA A 188 -21.61 -20.67 -4.17
N THR A 189 -22.40 -19.86 -4.81
CA THR A 189 -23.80 -20.17 -5.01
C THR A 189 -23.76 -21.46 -5.82
N ALA A 190 -23.60 -22.57 -5.09
CA ALA A 190 -23.84 -23.87 -5.61
C ALA A 190 -25.25 -23.77 -6.21
N GLY A 191 -25.28 -23.85 -7.53
CA GLY A 191 -26.51 -23.77 -8.26
C GLY A 191 -27.56 -24.65 -7.61
N ALA A 192 -28.58 -24.03 -7.06
CA ALA A 192 -29.82 -24.69 -6.82
C ALA A 192 -30.33 -25.12 -8.20
N LEU A 193 -30.00 -26.37 -8.56
CA LEU A 193 -30.70 -27.08 -9.62
C LEU A 193 -32.14 -27.09 -9.18
N ARG A 194 -32.92 -26.17 -9.72
CA ARG A 194 -34.39 -26.26 -9.68
C ARG A 194 -34.74 -27.48 -10.51
N VAL A 195 -34.92 -28.60 -9.81
CA VAL A 195 -35.68 -29.72 -10.37
C VAL A 195 -37.07 -29.18 -10.61
N ALA A 196 -37.45 -29.01 -11.89
CA ALA A 196 -38.80 -28.72 -12.27
C ALA A 196 -39.68 -29.96 -11.92
N PRO A 197 -40.82 -29.79 -11.25
CA PRO A 197 -41.73 -30.90 -11.08
C PRO A 197 -42.30 -31.26 -12.45
N GLY A 198 -42.01 -32.50 -12.88
CA GLY A 198 -42.59 -33.09 -14.06
C GLY A 198 -44.10 -33.22 -13.86
N GLY A 199 -44.85 -32.74 -14.83
CA GLY A 199 -46.29 -33.03 -15.00
C GLY A 199 -46.51 -34.31 -15.80
#